data_8cd2abfd7757d2e57bf2520f17aeca6d
#
_entry.id   8cd2abfd7757d2e57bf2520f17aeca6d
#
_cell.length_a   1.000
_cell.length_b   1.000
_cell.length_c   1.000
_cell.angle_alpha   90.00
_cell.angle_beta   90.00
_cell.angle_gamma   90.00
#
_symmetry.space_group_name_H-M   'P 1'
#
loop_
_entity.id
_entity.type
_entity.pdbx_description
1 polymer ?
#
loop_
_entity_poly.entity_id
_entity_poly.type
_entity_poly.pdbx_seq_one_letter_code
_entity_poly.pdbx_strand_id
1 'polypeptide(L)'
;MQGRAFLGPHREEPTQNEIIFLYADRFDELYGMRRGVTDGRWKYIRRFTPHQPAAPYSYYQFGQQAWKAWQDAWKKGDLKPLHSQIWEKNQAIEELFDTKNDRWEISNLATDPAYSLQLEKMRTALKKKMITFSDSGLIPEPMFFELAPKKPIAHYAQSRKESWPSLIDFAFDATSRNPDTLPSLLTKLSSTDPLERYWAAQGCLILGKKAQEAENPLRQLLNDPHSAIRAIAAQTLIGLGKPEHCFPVLLKELSNPENEYAQQNAVNIFTQIDALERIPNSWVKKSQGKDSGKYIQRLALKLAAERGL
;
A
#
# COMPACT_ATOMS: atom_id res chain seq x y z
N MET A 1 6.12 5.66 24.16
CA MET A 1 6.13 4.26 23.67
C MET A 1 4.71 3.74 23.72
N GLN A 2 4.30 2.92 22.74
CA GLN A 2 2.92 2.40 22.64
C GLN A 2 2.80 0.95 23.16
N GLY A 3 3.91 0.33 23.52
CA GLY A 3 3.96 -0.99 24.13
C GLY A 3 4.06 -0.93 25.65
N ARG A 4 3.77 -2.06 26.31
CA ARG A 4 4.04 -2.24 27.73
C ARG A 4 5.35 -2.99 27.95
N ALA A 5 5.95 -2.82 29.10
CA ALA A 5 7.14 -3.55 29.48
C ALA A 5 6.75 -5.03 29.79
N PHE A 6 7.35 -5.98 29.11
CA PHE A 6 7.13 -7.42 29.33
C PHE A 6 8.26 -8.08 30.13
N LEU A 7 9.36 -7.36 30.40
CA LEU A 7 10.51 -7.76 31.20
C LEU A 7 11.01 -6.63 32.09
N GLY A 8 11.74 -6.96 33.15
CA GLY A 8 12.41 -6.04 34.06
C GLY A 8 11.49 -5.45 35.13
N PRO A 9 11.99 -4.42 35.88
CA PRO A 9 11.30 -3.88 37.06
C PRO A 9 9.99 -3.16 36.75
N HIS A 10 9.75 -2.79 35.49
CA HIS A 10 8.53 -2.13 35.04
C HIS A 10 7.61 -3.09 34.26
N ARG A 11 7.79 -4.41 34.43
CA ARG A 11 6.94 -5.40 33.80
C ARG A 11 5.49 -5.20 34.22
N GLU A 12 4.61 -5.21 33.23
CA GLU A 12 3.16 -5.18 33.38
C GLU A 12 2.59 -6.55 33.00
N GLU A 13 1.67 -7.09 33.80
CA GLU A 13 1.03 -8.36 33.46
C GLU A 13 0.07 -8.16 32.26
N PRO A 14 -0.05 -9.18 31.39
CA PRO A 14 -1.00 -9.15 30.29
C PRO A 14 -2.43 -9.02 30.80
N THR A 15 -3.20 -8.07 30.25
CA THR A 15 -4.64 -8.08 30.46
C THR A 15 -5.28 -9.21 29.65
N GLN A 16 -6.25 -9.90 30.25
CA GLN A 16 -6.97 -10.95 29.56
C GLN A 16 -7.65 -10.37 28.30
N ASN A 17 -7.51 -11.03 27.14
CA ASN A 17 -8.03 -10.59 25.85
C ASN A 17 -7.46 -9.24 25.35
N GLU A 18 -6.20 -8.94 25.66
CA GLU A 18 -5.53 -7.76 25.12
C GLU A 18 -5.50 -7.78 23.59
N ILE A 19 -5.98 -6.70 22.98
CA ILE A 19 -5.90 -6.52 21.53
C ILE A 19 -4.51 -5.99 21.16
N ILE A 20 -3.75 -6.78 20.44
CA ILE A 20 -2.44 -6.41 19.89
C ILE A 20 -2.64 -5.83 18.49
N PHE A 21 -2.03 -4.66 18.23
CA PHE A 21 -2.05 -4.01 16.92
C PHE A 21 -0.88 -4.52 16.07
N LEU A 22 -1.19 -4.86 14.82
CA LEU A 22 -0.25 -5.34 13.82
C LEU A 22 -0.23 -4.37 12.63
N TYR A 23 0.94 -4.11 12.07
CA TYR A 23 1.07 -3.23 10.92
C TYR A 23 2.18 -3.71 9.98
N ALA A 24 2.00 -3.39 8.71
CA ALA A 24 3.02 -3.48 7.69
C ALA A 24 2.76 -2.39 6.64
N ASP A 25 3.80 -1.65 6.28
CA ASP A 25 3.76 -0.61 5.25
C ASP A 25 4.78 -0.93 4.17
N ARG A 26 6.04 -0.65 4.41
CA ARG A 26 7.14 -0.94 3.50
C ARG A 26 7.98 -2.09 4.00
N PHE A 27 8.36 -2.96 3.08
CA PHE A 27 9.40 -3.96 3.27
C PHE A 27 10.39 -3.86 2.10
N ASP A 28 11.62 -3.45 2.40
CA ASP A 28 12.60 -3.06 1.38
C ASP A 28 12.01 -2.05 0.37
N GLU A 29 12.06 -2.35 -0.93
CA GLU A 29 11.49 -1.53 -2.00
C GLU A 29 9.97 -1.64 -2.16
N LEU A 30 9.34 -2.58 -1.46
CA LEU A 30 7.91 -2.86 -1.62
C LEU A 30 7.05 -2.09 -0.62
N TYR A 31 6.06 -1.37 -1.13
CA TYR A 31 5.03 -0.76 -0.30
C TYR A 31 3.72 -1.52 -0.43
N GLY A 32 3.15 -1.92 0.72
CA GLY A 32 1.85 -2.60 0.75
C GLY A 32 1.19 -2.44 2.12
N MET A 33 0.39 -1.39 2.28
CA MET A 33 -0.22 -1.06 3.57
C MET A 33 -1.20 -2.13 4.02
N ARG A 34 -0.91 -2.69 5.20
CA ARG A 34 -1.78 -3.63 5.91
C ARG A 34 -1.84 -3.25 7.38
N ARG A 35 -3.00 -3.43 7.97
CA ARG A 35 -3.24 -3.28 9.40
C ARG A 35 -3.95 -4.49 9.93
N GLY A 36 -3.67 -4.88 11.16
CA GLY A 36 -4.35 -5.99 11.76
C GLY A 36 -4.45 -5.88 13.26
N VAL A 37 -5.24 -6.75 13.84
CA VAL A 37 -5.34 -6.96 15.29
C VAL A 37 -5.45 -8.44 15.61
N THR A 38 -5.00 -8.81 16.79
CA THR A 38 -5.22 -10.15 17.34
C THR A 38 -5.53 -10.07 18.84
N ASP A 39 -6.37 -10.98 19.30
CA ASP A 39 -6.66 -11.20 20.72
C ASP A 39 -6.00 -12.49 21.25
N GLY A 40 -5.09 -13.09 20.46
CA GLY A 40 -4.42 -14.34 20.76
C GLY A 40 -5.10 -15.57 20.16
N ARG A 41 -6.38 -15.49 19.81
CA ARG A 41 -7.11 -16.53 19.07
C ARG A 41 -7.54 -16.05 17.69
N TRP A 42 -8.23 -14.92 17.63
CA TRP A 42 -8.67 -14.33 16.38
C TRP A 42 -7.64 -13.37 15.85
N LYS A 43 -7.34 -13.47 14.57
CA LYS A 43 -6.48 -12.53 13.85
C LYS A 43 -7.25 -11.95 12.69
N TYR A 44 -7.33 -10.62 12.66
CA TYR A 44 -7.97 -9.87 11.58
C TYR A 44 -6.92 -9.01 10.87
N ILE A 45 -6.98 -9.01 9.54
CA ILE A 45 -6.10 -8.19 8.69
C ILE A 45 -6.95 -7.40 7.70
N ARG A 46 -6.64 -6.12 7.57
CA ARG A 46 -7.19 -5.22 6.57
C ARG A 46 -6.09 -4.80 5.59
N ARG A 47 -6.32 -4.97 4.28
CA ARG A 47 -5.43 -4.51 3.21
C ARG A 47 -5.94 -3.20 2.63
N PHE A 48 -5.06 -2.20 2.52
CA PHE A 48 -5.37 -0.90 1.91
C PHE A 48 -4.86 -0.79 0.48
N THR A 49 -4.07 -1.78 0.03
CA THR A 49 -3.58 -1.93 -1.35
C THR A 49 -3.98 -3.30 -1.95
N PRO A 50 -5.27 -3.67 -1.91
CA PRO A 50 -5.71 -5.02 -2.30
C PRO A 50 -5.60 -5.30 -3.81
N HIS A 51 -5.36 -4.29 -4.63
CA HIS A 51 -5.13 -4.41 -6.08
C HIS A 51 -3.76 -4.99 -6.42
N GLN A 52 -2.83 -5.01 -5.47
CA GLN A 52 -1.48 -5.56 -5.64
C GLN A 52 -1.43 -7.03 -5.23
N PRO A 53 -0.52 -7.85 -5.81
CA PRO A 53 -0.23 -9.18 -5.30
C PRO A 53 0.39 -9.10 -3.89
N ALA A 54 0.28 -10.19 -3.11
CA ALA A 54 0.90 -10.24 -1.80
C ALA A 54 2.43 -10.34 -1.88
N ALA A 55 2.95 -10.89 -2.97
CA ALA A 55 4.38 -11.01 -3.28
C ALA A 55 4.72 -10.25 -4.59
N PRO A 56 4.72 -8.90 -4.59
CA PRO A 56 5.20 -8.13 -5.72
C PRO A 56 6.71 -8.35 -5.90
N TYR A 57 7.26 -7.95 -7.05
CA TYR A 57 8.69 -8.10 -7.31
C TYR A 57 9.53 -7.30 -6.30
N SER A 58 10.47 -7.97 -5.65
CA SER A 58 11.51 -7.39 -4.81
C SER A 58 12.87 -7.85 -5.27
N TYR A 59 13.81 -6.94 -5.44
CA TYR A 59 15.18 -7.27 -5.82
C TYR A 59 15.82 -8.27 -4.84
N TYR A 60 15.59 -8.06 -3.54
CA TYR A 60 16.13 -8.94 -2.50
C TYR A 60 15.57 -10.36 -2.60
N GLN A 61 14.25 -10.50 -2.68
CA GLN A 61 13.59 -11.80 -2.76
C GLN A 61 13.94 -12.52 -4.07
N PHE A 62 13.91 -11.82 -5.20
CA PHE A 62 14.21 -12.39 -6.51
C PHE A 62 15.73 -12.57 -6.78
N GLY A 63 16.59 -12.12 -5.88
CA GLY A 63 17.97 -12.56 -5.80
C GLY A 63 18.12 -14.04 -5.43
N GLN A 64 17.08 -14.63 -4.80
CA GLN A 64 17.06 -16.02 -4.40
C GLN A 64 16.39 -16.89 -5.46
N GLN A 65 17.01 -18.03 -5.80
CA GLN A 65 16.49 -18.95 -6.84
C GLN A 65 15.12 -19.51 -6.49
N ALA A 66 14.84 -19.75 -5.21
CA ALA A 66 13.54 -20.28 -4.76
C ALA A 66 12.36 -19.39 -5.15
N TRP A 67 12.51 -18.05 -5.00
CA TRP A 67 11.47 -17.10 -5.41
C TRP A 67 11.22 -17.10 -6.92
N LYS A 68 12.31 -17.16 -7.71
CA LYS A 68 12.23 -17.26 -9.18
C LYS A 68 11.52 -18.55 -9.60
N ALA A 69 11.96 -19.68 -9.06
CA ALA A 69 11.36 -20.98 -9.37
C ALA A 69 9.87 -21.03 -9.00
N TRP A 70 9.48 -20.44 -7.86
CA TRP A 70 8.09 -20.36 -7.45
C TRP A 70 7.26 -19.49 -8.40
N GLN A 71 7.74 -18.31 -8.77
CA GLN A 71 7.07 -17.45 -9.76
C GLN A 71 6.97 -18.12 -11.13
N ASP A 72 8.02 -18.82 -11.58
CA ASP A 72 8.03 -19.51 -12.86
C ASP A 72 7.03 -20.65 -12.89
N ALA A 73 6.90 -21.41 -11.79
CA ALA A 73 5.86 -22.43 -11.63
C ALA A 73 4.45 -21.82 -11.65
N TRP A 74 4.26 -20.64 -11.00
CA TRP A 74 3.00 -19.92 -11.08
C TRP A 74 2.65 -19.51 -12.53
N LYS A 75 3.60 -18.92 -13.26
CA LYS A 75 3.40 -18.49 -14.66
C LYS A 75 3.06 -19.67 -15.60
N LYS A 76 3.56 -20.86 -15.29
CA LYS A 76 3.27 -22.10 -16.02
C LYS A 76 1.92 -22.73 -15.64
N GLY A 77 1.30 -22.27 -14.56
CA GLY A 77 0.07 -22.90 -14.04
C GLY A 77 0.29 -24.17 -13.23
N ASP A 78 1.53 -24.45 -12.81
CA ASP A 78 1.92 -25.69 -12.11
C ASP A 78 1.61 -25.69 -10.61
N LEU A 79 1.13 -24.55 -10.07
CA LEU A 79 0.87 -24.41 -8.63
C LEU A 79 -0.56 -24.79 -8.25
N LYS A 80 -0.72 -25.37 -7.06
CA LYS A 80 -2.03 -25.51 -6.41
C LYS A 80 -2.55 -24.11 -6.01
N PRO A 81 -3.90 -23.90 -5.94
CA PRO A 81 -4.50 -22.61 -5.63
C PRO A 81 -3.90 -21.92 -4.39
N LEU A 82 -3.69 -22.67 -3.31
CA LEU A 82 -3.09 -22.12 -2.09
C LEU A 82 -1.69 -21.52 -2.31
N HIS A 83 -0.88 -22.13 -3.19
CA HIS A 83 0.49 -21.70 -3.46
C HIS A 83 0.57 -20.59 -4.52
N SER A 84 -0.49 -20.39 -5.32
CA SER A 84 -0.56 -19.31 -6.32
C SER A 84 -1.06 -18.00 -5.74
N GLN A 85 -1.80 -18.02 -4.62
CA GLN A 85 -2.47 -16.85 -4.04
C GLN A 85 -1.57 -15.62 -3.87
N ILE A 86 -0.30 -15.80 -3.51
CA ILE A 86 0.61 -14.67 -3.27
C ILE A 86 0.96 -13.90 -4.54
N TRP A 87 0.82 -14.51 -5.72
CA TRP A 87 1.12 -13.92 -7.02
C TRP A 87 -0.11 -13.25 -7.65
N GLU A 88 -1.31 -13.63 -7.18
CA GLU A 88 -2.55 -13.13 -7.75
C GLU A 88 -2.74 -11.63 -7.41
N LYS A 89 -3.18 -10.87 -8.40
CA LYS A 89 -3.71 -9.51 -8.19
C LYS A 89 -5.09 -9.61 -7.52
N ASN A 90 -5.54 -8.52 -6.94
CA ASN A 90 -6.85 -8.47 -6.29
C ASN A 90 -6.98 -9.37 -5.05
N GLN A 91 -6.02 -9.23 -4.15
CA GLN A 91 -6.02 -9.89 -2.84
C GLN A 91 -7.31 -9.62 -2.06
N ALA A 92 -7.62 -10.50 -1.11
CA ALA A 92 -8.71 -10.27 -0.17
C ALA A 92 -8.52 -8.93 0.56
N ILE A 93 -9.61 -8.17 0.69
CA ILE A 93 -9.60 -6.87 1.39
C ILE A 93 -9.49 -7.08 2.88
N GLU A 94 -10.19 -8.10 3.37
CA GLU A 94 -10.24 -8.49 4.78
C GLU A 94 -9.94 -9.96 4.93
N GLU A 95 -9.20 -10.28 5.98
CA GLU A 95 -8.89 -11.65 6.34
C GLU A 95 -9.19 -11.83 7.83
N LEU A 96 -9.87 -12.92 8.19
CA LEU A 96 -10.16 -13.33 9.56
C LEU A 96 -9.76 -14.79 9.74
N PHE A 97 -8.93 -15.04 10.75
CA PHE A 97 -8.43 -16.37 11.04
C PHE A 97 -8.70 -16.76 12.49
N ASP A 98 -9.15 -18.00 12.75
CA ASP A 98 -9.13 -18.64 14.06
C ASP A 98 -7.80 -19.37 14.24
N THR A 99 -6.77 -18.68 14.71
CA THR A 99 -5.39 -19.20 14.78
C THR A 99 -5.22 -20.36 15.75
N LYS A 100 -6.24 -20.61 16.61
CA LYS A 100 -6.24 -21.81 17.48
C LYS A 100 -6.57 -23.07 16.69
N ASN A 101 -7.50 -22.98 15.72
CA ASN A 101 -7.95 -24.09 14.90
C ASN A 101 -7.25 -24.14 13.54
N ASP A 102 -6.77 -23.00 13.04
CA ASP A 102 -6.04 -22.84 11.80
C ASP A 102 -4.70 -22.15 12.05
N ARG A 103 -3.74 -22.91 12.53
CA ARG A 103 -2.38 -22.42 12.86
C ARG A 103 -1.66 -21.80 11.66
N TRP A 104 -1.99 -22.23 10.44
CA TRP A 104 -1.32 -21.80 9.22
C TRP A 104 -2.05 -20.68 8.48
N GLU A 105 -3.18 -20.21 9.04
CA GLU A 105 -3.96 -19.11 8.48
C GLU A 105 -4.33 -19.37 7.00
N ILE A 106 -4.79 -20.58 6.71
CA ILE A 106 -5.15 -21.04 5.36
C ILE A 106 -6.59 -20.67 5.01
N SER A 107 -7.49 -20.72 6.01
CA SER A 107 -8.93 -20.57 5.83
C SER A 107 -9.37 -19.16 6.22
N ASN A 108 -9.51 -18.27 5.23
CA ASN A 108 -10.04 -16.92 5.47
C ASN A 108 -11.54 -16.98 5.76
N LEU A 109 -11.94 -16.65 6.98
CA LEU A 109 -13.32 -16.66 7.47
C LEU A 109 -14.06 -15.32 7.26
N ALA A 110 -13.42 -14.31 6.66
CA ALA A 110 -13.99 -12.97 6.55
C ALA A 110 -15.25 -12.89 5.65
N THR A 111 -15.47 -13.88 4.79
CA THR A 111 -16.65 -13.95 3.91
C THR A 111 -17.69 -14.96 4.37
N ASP A 112 -17.44 -15.69 5.45
CA ASP A 112 -18.38 -16.65 6.00
C ASP A 112 -19.37 -15.95 6.94
N PRO A 113 -20.69 -15.98 6.63
CA PRO A 113 -21.73 -15.35 7.46
C PRO A 113 -21.74 -15.81 8.93
N ALA A 114 -21.31 -17.05 9.20
CA ALA A 114 -21.23 -17.60 10.56
C ALA A 114 -20.28 -16.81 11.47
N TYR A 115 -19.30 -16.10 10.87
CA TYR A 115 -18.30 -15.32 11.61
C TYR A 115 -18.49 -13.80 11.49
N SER A 116 -19.63 -13.34 10.96
CA SER A 116 -19.90 -11.89 10.73
C SER A 116 -19.78 -11.04 11.98
N LEU A 117 -20.29 -11.52 13.13
CA LEU A 117 -20.18 -10.81 14.41
C LEU A 117 -18.72 -10.73 14.89
N GLN A 118 -17.96 -11.81 14.71
CA GLN A 118 -16.54 -11.82 15.08
C GLN A 118 -15.73 -10.90 14.17
N LEU A 119 -16.00 -10.90 12.87
CA LEU A 119 -15.39 -10.00 11.90
C LEU A 119 -15.62 -8.54 12.29
N GLU A 120 -16.89 -8.16 12.60
CA GLU A 120 -17.23 -6.79 12.99
C GLU A 120 -16.57 -6.37 14.30
N LYS A 121 -16.51 -7.26 15.29
CA LYS A 121 -15.79 -7.03 16.54
C LYS A 121 -14.31 -6.70 16.29
N MET A 122 -13.64 -7.49 15.46
CA MET A 122 -12.22 -7.32 15.17
C MET A 122 -11.96 -6.08 14.29
N ARG A 123 -12.84 -5.78 13.32
CA ARG A 123 -12.80 -4.55 12.50
C ARG A 123 -12.92 -3.30 13.37
N THR A 124 -13.88 -3.28 14.31
CA THR A 124 -14.06 -2.20 15.27
C THR A 124 -12.84 -2.04 16.17
N ALA A 125 -12.27 -3.15 16.66
CA ALA A 125 -11.05 -3.12 17.46
C ALA A 125 -9.85 -2.54 16.67
N LEU A 126 -9.70 -2.89 15.38
CA LEU A 126 -8.68 -2.31 14.53
C LEU A 126 -8.85 -0.80 14.36
N LYS A 127 -10.04 -0.34 13.95
CA LYS A 127 -10.34 1.10 13.81
C LYS A 127 -10.02 1.87 15.09
N LYS A 128 -10.44 1.34 16.26
CA LYS A 128 -10.14 1.94 17.56
C LYS A 128 -8.65 2.08 17.82
N LYS A 129 -7.82 1.05 17.48
CA LYS A 129 -6.36 1.13 17.62
C LYS A 129 -5.76 2.17 16.67
N MET A 130 -6.17 2.21 15.41
CA MET A 130 -5.72 3.21 14.44
C MET A 130 -6.04 4.65 14.88
N ILE A 131 -7.23 4.88 15.44
CA ILE A 131 -7.63 6.17 16.01
C ILE A 131 -6.74 6.52 17.22
N THR A 132 -6.62 5.58 18.18
CA THR A 132 -5.87 5.79 19.43
C THR A 132 -4.40 6.17 19.15
N PHE A 133 -3.80 5.59 18.12
CA PHE A 133 -2.41 5.84 17.77
C PHE A 133 -2.24 7.00 16.77
N SER A 134 -3.32 7.59 16.27
CA SER A 134 -3.28 8.52 15.13
C SER A 134 -2.42 7.91 14.02
N ASP A 135 -2.79 6.72 13.55
CA ASP A 135 -1.97 5.87 12.66
C ASP A 135 -1.45 6.63 11.43
N SER A 136 -0.19 7.03 11.51
CA SER A 136 0.47 7.81 10.44
C SER A 136 0.68 7.03 9.13
N GLY A 137 0.45 5.73 9.11
CA GLY A 137 0.49 4.92 7.89
C GLY A 137 -0.61 5.28 6.88
N LEU A 138 -1.63 6.04 7.28
CA LEU A 138 -2.59 6.64 6.34
C LEU A 138 -2.00 7.76 5.47
N ILE A 139 -0.81 8.24 5.81
CA ILE A 139 -0.07 9.25 5.04
C ILE A 139 0.85 8.53 4.08
N PRO A 140 0.75 8.72 2.76
CA PRO A 140 1.70 8.15 1.80
C PRO A 140 3.13 8.62 2.08
N GLU A 141 4.10 7.70 2.05
CA GLU A 141 5.50 8.02 2.38
C GLU A 141 6.09 9.19 1.58
N PRO A 142 5.81 9.35 0.26
CA PRO A 142 6.30 10.51 -0.47
C PRO A 142 5.86 11.86 0.11
N MET A 143 4.74 11.88 0.85
CA MET A 143 4.23 13.10 1.48
C MET A 143 4.89 13.40 2.85
N PHE A 144 5.75 12.52 3.38
CA PHE A 144 6.38 12.73 4.68
C PHE A 144 7.24 14.01 4.70
N PHE A 145 8.07 14.19 3.67
CA PHE A 145 8.92 15.38 3.54
C PHE A 145 8.13 16.65 3.20
N GLU A 146 6.99 16.48 2.52
CA GLU A 146 6.12 17.59 2.12
C GLU A 146 5.27 18.10 3.31
N LEU A 147 4.74 17.20 4.15
CA LEU A 147 3.83 17.52 5.26
C LEU A 147 4.55 17.74 6.60
N ALA A 148 5.72 17.14 6.77
CA ALA A 148 6.49 17.22 8.01
C ALA A 148 8.01 17.34 7.76
N PRO A 149 8.49 18.39 7.04
CA PRO A 149 9.89 18.47 6.58
C PRO A 149 10.92 18.53 7.71
N LYS A 150 10.52 18.89 8.91
CA LYS A 150 11.41 19.08 10.06
C LYS A 150 11.02 18.28 11.30
N LYS A 151 9.99 17.44 11.23
CA LYS A 151 9.45 16.69 12.37
C LYS A 151 9.07 15.27 11.94
N PRO A 152 9.05 14.32 12.88
CA PRO A 152 8.49 13.01 12.59
C PRO A 152 7.03 13.12 12.10
N ILE A 153 6.66 12.35 11.07
CA ILE A 153 5.32 12.38 10.48
C ILE A 153 4.20 12.07 11.49
N ALA A 154 4.53 11.31 12.55
CA ALA A 154 3.60 11.04 13.63
C ALA A 154 3.11 12.32 14.34
N HIS A 155 3.93 13.38 14.41
CA HIS A 155 3.47 14.65 14.97
C HIS A 155 2.42 15.34 14.10
N TYR A 156 2.56 15.22 12.77
CA TYR A 156 1.53 15.71 11.84
C TYR A 156 0.22 14.93 12.02
N ALA A 157 0.28 13.60 12.10
CA ALA A 157 -0.89 12.77 12.35
C ALA A 157 -1.57 13.13 13.69
N GLN A 158 -0.79 13.30 14.78
CA GLN A 158 -1.30 13.71 16.09
C GLN A 158 -1.92 15.11 16.09
N SER A 159 -1.37 16.07 15.34
CA SER A 159 -1.94 17.41 15.24
C SER A 159 -3.31 17.44 14.57
N ARG A 160 -3.66 16.37 13.86
CA ARG A 160 -4.93 16.17 13.13
C ARG A 160 -5.85 15.13 13.79
N LYS A 161 -5.63 14.77 15.05
CA LYS A 161 -6.34 13.68 15.74
C LYS A 161 -7.87 13.79 15.65
N GLU A 162 -8.43 15.01 15.60
CA GLU A 162 -9.89 15.22 15.52
C GLU A 162 -10.48 14.78 14.15
N SER A 163 -9.72 14.90 13.05
CA SER A 163 -10.14 14.48 11.72
C SER A 163 -9.74 13.02 11.40
N TRP A 164 -8.90 12.40 12.24
CA TRP A 164 -8.39 11.05 11.97
C TRP A 164 -9.46 9.97 11.88
N PRO A 165 -10.52 9.96 12.75
CA PRO A 165 -11.60 8.98 12.64
C PRO A 165 -12.28 9.00 11.28
N SER A 166 -12.63 10.19 10.77
CA SER A 166 -13.28 10.35 9.47
C SER A 166 -12.35 9.92 8.32
N LEU A 167 -11.05 10.21 8.41
CA LEU A 167 -10.08 9.78 7.41
C LEU A 167 -9.92 8.24 7.40
N ILE A 168 -9.89 7.59 8.57
CA ILE A 168 -9.86 6.14 8.70
C ILE A 168 -11.08 5.53 8.03
N ASP A 169 -12.29 6.01 8.37
CA ASP A 169 -13.52 5.51 7.79
C ASP A 169 -13.52 5.68 6.27
N PHE A 170 -13.13 6.85 5.78
CA PHE A 170 -13.01 7.10 4.35
C PHE A 170 -12.00 6.17 3.67
N ALA A 171 -10.83 5.92 4.26
CA ALA A 171 -9.83 5.00 3.70
C ALA A 171 -10.36 3.55 3.64
N PHE A 172 -11.13 3.11 4.65
CA PHE A 172 -11.81 1.82 4.63
C PHE A 172 -12.82 1.72 3.48
N ASP A 173 -13.65 2.75 3.31
CA ASP A 173 -14.66 2.79 2.24
C ASP A 173 -14.00 2.87 0.86
N ALA A 174 -13.04 3.75 0.67
CA ALA A 174 -12.31 3.93 -0.59
C ALA A 174 -11.63 2.63 -1.06
N THR A 175 -11.16 1.80 -0.12
CA THR A 175 -10.47 0.54 -0.45
C THR A 175 -11.37 -0.70 -0.38
N SER A 176 -12.69 -0.53 -0.29
CA SER A 176 -13.66 -1.62 -0.12
C SER A 176 -14.00 -2.38 -1.40
N ARG A 177 -13.62 -1.89 -2.59
CA ARG A 177 -14.09 -2.35 -3.91
C ARG A 177 -15.60 -2.23 -4.13
N ASN A 178 -16.33 -1.58 -3.22
CA ASN A 178 -17.75 -1.35 -3.41
C ASN A 178 -17.95 -0.19 -4.42
N PRO A 179 -18.59 -0.41 -5.58
CA PRO A 179 -18.84 0.65 -6.55
C PRO A 179 -19.76 1.75 -6.02
N ASP A 180 -20.58 1.50 -5.00
CA ASP A 180 -21.44 2.50 -4.38
C ASP A 180 -20.65 3.61 -3.68
N THR A 181 -19.34 3.43 -3.46
CA THR A 181 -18.46 4.47 -2.93
C THR A 181 -18.07 5.52 -3.98
N LEU A 182 -18.26 5.26 -5.27
CA LEU A 182 -17.79 6.13 -6.35
C LEU A 182 -18.23 7.59 -6.23
N PRO A 183 -19.50 7.95 -5.91
CA PRO A 183 -19.90 9.35 -5.75
C PRO A 183 -19.09 10.07 -4.66
N SER A 184 -18.81 9.39 -3.54
CA SER A 184 -17.97 9.92 -2.47
C SER A 184 -16.53 10.12 -2.94
N LEU A 185 -15.96 9.15 -3.68
CA LEU A 185 -14.62 9.27 -4.25
C LEU A 185 -14.53 10.47 -5.19
N LEU A 186 -15.48 10.63 -6.13
CA LEU A 186 -15.50 11.75 -7.06
C LEU A 186 -15.50 13.11 -6.33
N THR A 187 -16.29 13.25 -5.28
CA THR A 187 -16.32 14.45 -4.44
C THR A 187 -14.96 14.69 -3.78
N LYS A 188 -14.34 13.65 -3.22
CA LYS A 188 -13.07 13.77 -2.48
C LYS A 188 -11.84 13.95 -3.37
N LEU A 189 -11.89 13.64 -4.68
CA LEU A 189 -10.81 13.98 -5.62
C LEU A 189 -10.55 15.50 -5.69
N SER A 190 -11.53 16.33 -5.35
CA SER A 190 -11.40 17.80 -5.33
C SER A 190 -11.29 18.37 -3.91
N SER A 191 -11.08 17.54 -2.89
CA SER A 191 -10.96 18.00 -1.50
C SER A 191 -9.75 18.92 -1.29
N THR A 192 -9.88 19.87 -0.38
CA THR A 192 -8.74 20.68 0.10
C THR A 192 -7.73 19.84 0.91
N ASP A 193 -8.18 18.74 1.52
CA ASP A 193 -7.33 17.82 2.25
C ASP A 193 -6.56 16.89 1.29
N PRO A 194 -5.24 16.93 1.25
CA PRO A 194 -4.46 16.07 0.36
C PRO A 194 -4.60 14.58 0.67
N LEU A 195 -4.86 14.20 1.92
CA LEU A 195 -5.04 12.79 2.27
C LEU A 195 -6.37 12.26 1.73
N GLU A 196 -7.42 13.07 1.73
CA GLU A 196 -8.68 12.69 1.10
C GLU A 196 -8.54 12.54 -0.41
N ARG A 197 -7.81 13.45 -1.09
CA ARG A 197 -7.55 13.32 -2.53
C ARG A 197 -6.75 12.06 -2.85
N TYR A 198 -5.74 11.74 -2.03
CA TYR A 198 -4.95 10.51 -2.22
C TYR A 198 -5.82 9.26 -2.09
N TRP A 199 -6.58 9.12 -0.99
CA TRP A 199 -7.41 7.95 -0.77
C TRP A 199 -8.55 7.83 -1.78
N ALA A 200 -9.08 8.95 -2.27
CA ALA A 200 -10.06 8.96 -3.37
C ALA A 200 -9.45 8.41 -4.67
N ALA A 201 -8.26 8.87 -5.05
CA ALA A 201 -7.56 8.35 -6.23
C ALA A 201 -7.18 6.86 -6.07
N GLN A 202 -6.76 6.44 -4.86
CA GLN A 202 -6.50 5.04 -4.52
C GLN A 202 -7.79 4.19 -4.66
N GLY A 203 -8.93 4.70 -4.21
CA GLY A 203 -10.23 4.06 -4.38
C GLY A 203 -10.60 3.88 -5.85
N CYS A 204 -10.41 4.90 -6.67
CA CYS A 204 -10.62 4.83 -8.11
C CYS A 204 -9.70 3.79 -8.78
N LEU A 205 -8.43 3.70 -8.38
CA LEU A 205 -7.52 2.66 -8.86
C LEU A 205 -8.04 1.26 -8.54
N ILE A 206 -8.54 1.04 -7.31
CA ILE A 206 -9.05 -0.25 -6.84
C ILE A 206 -10.37 -0.63 -7.54
N LEU A 207 -11.24 0.34 -7.81
CA LEU A 207 -12.48 0.13 -8.57
C LEU A 207 -12.20 -0.17 -10.06
N GLY A 208 -11.05 0.24 -10.58
CA GLY A 208 -10.67 0.02 -11.97
C GLY A 208 -11.71 0.61 -12.93
N LYS A 209 -12.11 -0.15 -13.95
CA LYS A 209 -13.04 0.32 -14.99
C LYS A 209 -14.39 0.88 -14.47
N LYS A 210 -14.80 0.55 -13.24
CA LYS A 210 -16.00 1.11 -12.63
C LYS A 210 -15.85 2.58 -12.24
N ALA A 211 -14.61 3.10 -12.20
CA ALA A 211 -14.30 4.48 -11.88
C ALA A 211 -14.01 5.35 -13.13
N GLN A 212 -14.51 5.00 -14.32
CA GLN A 212 -14.26 5.78 -15.55
C GLN A 212 -14.73 7.25 -15.45
N GLU A 213 -15.78 7.53 -14.70
CA GLU A 213 -16.26 8.88 -14.45
C GLU A 213 -15.23 9.77 -13.73
N ALA A 214 -14.25 9.17 -13.07
CA ALA A 214 -13.17 9.89 -12.40
C ALA A 214 -12.08 10.41 -13.36
N GLU A 215 -12.14 10.14 -14.67
CA GLU A 215 -11.10 10.53 -15.63
C GLU A 215 -10.72 12.01 -15.53
N ASN A 216 -11.70 12.91 -15.65
CA ASN A 216 -11.41 14.35 -15.64
C ASN A 216 -10.84 14.86 -14.30
N PRO A 217 -11.40 14.54 -13.13
CA PRO A 217 -10.78 14.89 -11.85
C PRO A 217 -9.38 14.31 -11.69
N LEU A 218 -9.13 13.06 -12.12
CA LEU A 218 -7.80 12.44 -12.05
C LEU A 218 -6.80 13.15 -12.97
N ARG A 219 -7.20 13.62 -14.15
CA ARG A 219 -6.33 14.43 -15.02
C ARG A 219 -5.89 15.74 -14.36
N GLN A 220 -6.77 16.36 -13.57
CA GLN A 220 -6.39 17.55 -12.79
C GLN A 220 -5.34 17.21 -11.73
N LEU A 221 -5.47 16.05 -11.08
CA LEU A 221 -4.52 15.58 -10.06
C LEU A 221 -3.14 15.23 -10.61
N LEU A 222 -2.94 15.12 -11.92
CA LEU A 222 -1.58 15.02 -12.51
C LEU A 222 -0.72 16.26 -12.22
N ASN A 223 -1.34 17.38 -11.85
CA ASN A 223 -0.67 18.63 -11.46
C ASN A 223 -0.80 18.95 -9.97
N ASP A 224 -1.21 17.97 -9.15
CA ASP A 224 -1.32 18.17 -7.70
C ASP A 224 0.02 18.59 -7.09
N PRO A 225 0.05 19.47 -6.08
CA PRO A 225 1.30 19.84 -5.40
C PRO A 225 2.03 18.64 -4.79
N HIS A 226 1.32 17.57 -4.39
CA HIS A 226 1.89 16.40 -3.73
C HIS A 226 2.28 15.29 -4.72
N SER A 227 3.52 14.84 -4.63
CA SER A 227 4.09 13.79 -5.48
C SER A 227 3.31 12.47 -5.44
N ALA A 228 2.88 12.04 -4.26
CA ALA A 228 2.09 10.81 -4.11
C ALA A 228 0.75 10.88 -4.84
N ILE A 229 0.10 12.06 -4.85
CA ILE A 229 -1.20 12.26 -5.50
C ILE A 229 -1.03 12.29 -7.02
N ARG A 230 0.00 12.96 -7.53
CA ARG A 230 0.31 12.92 -8.98
C ARG A 230 0.57 11.49 -9.45
N ALA A 231 1.36 10.73 -8.68
CA ALA A 231 1.73 9.38 -9.02
C ALA A 231 0.52 8.42 -9.02
N ILE A 232 -0.32 8.45 -8.00
CA ILE A 232 -1.52 7.59 -7.92
C ILE A 232 -2.56 7.96 -8.98
N ALA A 233 -2.72 9.25 -9.31
CA ALA A 233 -3.58 9.69 -10.39
C ALA A 233 -3.10 9.18 -11.75
N ALA A 234 -1.78 9.26 -12.02
CA ALA A 234 -1.18 8.70 -13.22
C ALA A 234 -1.39 7.19 -13.33
N GLN A 235 -1.14 6.45 -12.25
CA GLN A 235 -1.36 5.00 -12.20
C GLN A 235 -2.82 4.65 -12.47
N THR A 236 -3.75 5.38 -11.85
CA THR A 236 -5.20 5.16 -12.02
C THR A 236 -5.62 5.40 -13.47
N LEU A 237 -5.21 6.51 -14.07
CA LEU A 237 -5.51 6.83 -15.47
C LEU A 237 -4.97 5.78 -16.43
N ILE A 238 -3.74 5.27 -16.22
CA ILE A 238 -3.19 4.17 -17.01
C ILE A 238 -4.07 2.92 -16.87
N GLY A 239 -4.49 2.58 -15.65
CA GLY A 239 -5.40 1.46 -15.39
C GLY A 239 -6.79 1.61 -16.03
N LEU A 240 -7.25 2.85 -16.23
CA LEU A 240 -8.49 3.18 -16.97
C LEU A 240 -8.30 3.16 -18.49
N GLY A 241 -7.08 2.92 -19.00
CA GLY A 241 -6.77 2.96 -20.43
C GLY A 241 -6.58 4.38 -20.97
N LYS A 242 -6.22 5.35 -20.13
CA LYS A 242 -6.01 6.76 -20.42
C LYS A 242 -4.57 7.21 -20.12
N PRO A 243 -3.56 6.63 -20.79
CA PRO A 243 -2.15 6.84 -20.42
C PRO A 243 -1.58 8.20 -20.82
N GLU A 244 -2.35 9.03 -21.53
CA GLU A 244 -1.90 10.34 -22.03
C GLU A 244 -1.43 11.21 -20.88
N HIS A 245 -0.23 11.77 -21.02
CA HIS A 245 0.44 12.61 -20.02
C HIS A 245 0.86 11.91 -18.70
N CYS A 246 0.53 10.61 -18.49
CA CYS A 246 0.83 9.92 -17.24
C CYS A 246 2.33 9.55 -17.11
N PHE A 247 2.94 9.03 -18.19
CA PHE A 247 4.35 8.62 -18.15
C PHE A 247 5.33 9.78 -17.88
N PRO A 248 5.19 10.98 -18.49
CA PRO A 248 6.00 12.13 -18.12
C PRO A 248 5.92 12.48 -16.62
N VAL A 249 4.74 12.38 -16.01
CA VAL A 249 4.56 12.61 -14.57
C VAL A 249 5.32 11.56 -13.76
N LEU A 250 5.16 10.27 -14.07
CA LEU A 250 5.87 9.20 -13.37
C LEU A 250 7.40 9.29 -13.53
N LEU A 251 7.90 9.67 -14.72
CA LEU A 251 9.33 9.87 -14.97
C LEU A 251 9.89 11.07 -14.19
N LYS A 252 9.09 12.12 -14.02
CA LYS A 252 9.45 13.25 -13.16
C LYS A 252 9.59 12.81 -11.69
N GLU A 253 8.63 12.05 -11.16
CA GLU A 253 8.72 11.53 -9.79
C GLU A 253 9.90 10.55 -9.62
N LEU A 254 10.14 9.69 -10.60
CA LEU A 254 11.28 8.79 -10.62
C LEU A 254 12.62 9.53 -10.56
N SER A 255 12.68 10.74 -11.10
CA SER A 255 13.90 11.57 -11.17
C SER A 255 13.96 12.65 -10.07
N ASN A 256 13.05 12.63 -9.10
CA ASN A 256 12.99 13.63 -8.03
C ASN A 256 14.15 13.45 -7.03
N PRO A 257 15.19 14.33 -7.03
CA PRO A 257 16.36 14.13 -6.18
C PRO A 257 16.11 14.44 -4.70
N GLU A 258 15.06 15.17 -4.41
CA GLU A 258 14.75 15.65 -3.05
C GLU A 258 13.82 14.71 -2.28
N ASN A 259 13.20 13.74 -2.97
CA ASN A 259 12.22 12.85 -2.36
C ASN A 259 12.43 11.39 -2.79
N GLU A 260 13.26 10.68 -2.03
CA GLU A 260 13.56 9.25 -2.27
C GLU A 260 12.29 8.38 -2.25
N TYR A 261 11.31 8.70 -1.42
CA TYR A 261 10.05 7.95 -1.39
C TYR A 261 9.19 8.18 -2.64
N ALA A 262 9.25 9.39 -3.24
CA ALA A 262 8.61 9.63 -4.54
C ALA A 262 9.25 8.79 -5.65
N GLN A 263 10.59 8.70 -5.66
CA GLN A 263 11.32 7.85 -6.59
C GLN A 263 10.93 6.37 -6.41
N GLN A 264 10.94 5.87 -5.19
CA GLN A 264 10.57 4.47 -4.88
C GLN A 264 9.12 4.18 -5.25
N ASN A 265 8.20 5.11 -4.99
CA ASN A 265 6.81 4.98 -5.39
C ASN A 265 6.66 4.89 -6.91
N ALA A 266 7.36 5.72 -7.66
CA ALA A 266 7.37 5.65 -9.12
C ALA A 266 7.92 4.31 -9.64
N VAL A 267 9.01 3.79 -9.04
CA VAL A 267 9.55 2.44 -9.33
C VAL A 267 8.49 1.37 -9.12
N ASN A 268 7.79 1.42 -7.98
CA ASN A 268 6.73 0.46 -7.67
C ASN A 268 5.59 0.53 -8.69
N ILE A 269 5.20 1.73 -9.11
CA ILE A 269 4.16 1.92 -10.12
C ILE A 269 4.61 1.35 -11.47
N PHE A 270 5.81 1.68 -11.96
CA PHE A 270 6.32 1.12 -13.21
C PHE A 270 6.36 -0.41 -13.20
N THR A 271 6.70 -1.01 -12.06
CA THR A 271 6.68 -2.47 -11.87
C THR A 271 5.25 -3.03 -11.90
N GLN A 272 4.31 -2.37 -11.23
CA GLN A 272 2.91 -2.83 -11.10
C GLN A 272 2.12 -2.75 -12.41
N ILE A 273 2.43 -1.74 -13.24
CA ILE A 273 1.80 -1.56 -14.56
C ILE A 273 2.57 -2.25 -15.69
N ASP A 274 3.63 -3.00 -15.34
CA ASP A 274 4.49 -3.73 -16.29
C ASP A 274 5.05 -2.81 -17.39
N ALA A 275 5.62 -1.67 -17.01
CA ALA A 275 6.11 -0.63 -17.92
C ALA A 275 7.57 -0.21 -17.64
N LEU A 276 8.38 -1.12 -17.10
CA LEU A 276 9.78 -0.85 -16.80
C LEU A 276 10.60 -0.48 -18.07
N GLU A 277 10.19 -0.97 -19.24
CA GLU A 277 10.81 -0.64 -20.54
C GLU A 277 10.71 0.85 -20.89
N ARG A 278 9.74 1.57 -20.32
CA ARG A 278 9.56 3.02 -20.51
C ARG A 278 10.53 3.88 -19.71
N ILE A 279 11.27 3.29 -18.77
CA ILE A 279 12.31 4.00 -18.02
C ILE A 279 13.49 4.26 -18.97
N PRO A 280 13.93 5.53 -19.19
CA PRO A 280 14.97 5.84 -20.17
C PRO A 280 16.34 5.24 -19.80
N ASN A 281 17.10 4.80 -20.80
CA ASN A 281 18.47 4.31 -20.61
C ASN A 281 19.40 5.36 -19.98
N SER A 282 19.16 6.65 -20.23
CA SER A 282 19.90 7.74 -19.58
C SER A 282 19.69 7.76 -18.06
N TRP A 283 18.44 7.54 -17.61
CA TRP A 283 18.15 7.41 -16.18
C TRP A 283 18.82 6.16 -15.60
N VAL A 284 18.73 5.02 -16.30
CA VAL A 284 19.35 3.77 -15.86
C VAL A 284 20.85 3.95 -15.65
N LYS A 285 21.56 4.54 -16.64
CA LYS A 285 23.02 4.79 -16.54
C LYS A 285 23.37 5.72 -15.37
N LYS A 286 22.62 6.83 -15.20
CA LYS A 286 22.85 7.80 -14.12
C LYS A 286 22.63 7.18 -12.73
N SER A 287 21.64 6.32 -12.60
CA SER A 287 21.18 5.81 -11.30
C SER A 287 21.94 4.57 -10.80
N GLN A 288 22.95 4.09 -11.54
CA GLN A 288 23.85 3.01 -11.09
C GLN A 288 24.88 3.49 -10.05
N GLY A 289 25.10 4.80 -9.95
CA GLY A 289 26.10 5.39 -9.05
C GLY A 289 25.73 5.25 -7.56
N LYS A 290 26.77 5.37 -6.69
CA LYS A 290 26.60 5.28 -5.22
C LYS A 290 25.80 6.44 -4.61
N ASP A 291 25.65 7.54 -5.34
CA ASP A 291 24.86 8.71 -4.91
C ASP A 291 23.36 8.51 -5.07
N SER A 292 22.95 7.42 -5.74
CA SER A 292 21.54 7.02 -5.83
C SER A 292 21.11 6.29 -4.56
N GLY A 293 19.88 6.50 -4.11
CA GLY A 293 19.32 5.72 -3.01
C GLY A 293 19.42 4.22 -3.28
N LYS A 294 19.69 3.44 -2.24
CA LYS A 294 19.99 1.99 -2.33
C LYS A 294 19.00 1.21 -3.21
N TYR A 295 17.72 1.47 -3.11
CA TYR A 295 16.68 0.75 -3.87
C TYR A 295 16.62 1.21 -5.32
N ILE A 296 16.88 2.48 -5.57
CA ILE A 296 16.96 3.07 -6.91
C ILE A 296 18.17 2.48 -7.65
N GLN A 297 19.32 2.41 -6.99
CA GLN A 297 20.53 1.80 -7.55
C GLN A 297 20.32 0.33 -7.92
N ARG A 298 19.67 -0.45 -7.04
CA ARG A 298 19.36 -1.87 -7.31
C ARG A 298 18.52 -2.06 -8.56
N LEU A 299 17.46 -1.25 -8.74
CA LEU A 299 16.67 -1.30 -9.96
C LEU A 299 17.49 -0.91 -11.19
N ALA A 300 18.28 0.17 -11.10
CA ALA A 300 19.10 0.63 -12.20
C ALA A 300 20.11 -0.44 -12.64
N LEU A 301 20.79 -1.10 -11.69
CA LEU A 301 21.72 -2.21 -11.97
C LEU A 301 21.01 -3.39 -12.65
N LYS A 302 19.79 -3.75 -12.16
CA LYS A 302 18.98 -4.80 -12.81
C LYS A 302 18.64 -4.44 -14.24
N LEU A 303 18.09 -3.25 -14.48
CA LEU A 303 17.72 -2.80 -15.82
C LEU A 303 18.93 -2.67 -16.74
N ALA A 304 20.08 -2.24 -16.22
CA ALA A 304 21.33 -2.17 -16.98
C ALA A 304 21.76 -3.57 -17.44
N ALA A 305 21.75 -4.56 -16.54
CA ALA A 305 22.09 -5.94 -16.89
C ALA A 305 21.12 -6.54 -17.94
N GLU A 306 19.81 -6.27 -17.80
CA GLU A 306 18.79 -6.75 -18.74
C GLU A 306 18.88 -6.09 -20.12
N ARG A 307 19.41 -4.87 -20.20
CA ARG A 307 19.49 -4.06 -21.43
C ARG A 307 20.89 -4.02 -22.04
N GLY A 308 21.89 -4.63 -21.41
CA GLY A 308 23.28 -4.58 -21.87
C GLY A 308 23.90 -3.17 -21.80
N LEU A 309 23.63 -2.39 -20.74
CA LEU A 309 24.08 -1.00 -20.56
C LEU A 309 25.28 -0.89 -19.62
#